data_3da0fbdb4391f6c0c05da53fb7239490
#
_entry.id   3da0fbdb4391f6c0c05da53fb7239490
#
_cell.length_a   1.000
_cell.length_b   1.000
_cell.length_c   1.000
_cell.angle_alpha   90.00
_cell.angle_beta   90.00
_cell.angle_gamma   90.00
#
_symmetry.space_group_name_H-M   'P 1'
#
loop_
_entity.id
_entity.type
_entity.pdbx_description
1 polymer ?
#
loop_
_entity_poly.entity_id
_entity_poly.type
_entity_poly.pdbx_seq_one_letter_code
_entity_poly.pdbx_strand_id
1 'polypeptide(L)'
;MLLTREQLQERLFALHRASLELVKDVSLETLLERIASTACEQADARYAALGVLDDEGKLKQFVSVGMTDAQVKKIAHPPVGLGLLGELMDAKYPLRIPVISEHPRSVGFPAHHPKMVSFLGVPIRSGDKQLGQIYLTEKKGASEFDADDEMIIQMLATYAATAITNARLYEQMKERDLALTRRNVDMGLLNGIASTLTSSLELDE
;
A
#
# COMPACT_ATOMS: atom_id res chain seq x y z
N MET A 1 -7.87 -26.92 -4.31
CA MET A 1 -9.30 -27.28 -4.46
C MET A 1 -9.99 -26.08 -5.11
N LEU A 2 -10.51 -26.26 -6.31
CA LEU A 2 -11.18 -25.15 -7.02
C LEU A 2 -12.43 -24.71 -6.26
N LEU A 3 -12.62 -23.40 -6.12
CA LEU A 3 -13.81 -22.84 -5.49
C LEU A 3 -15.07 -23.18 -6.30
N THR A 4 -16.16 -23.46 -5.61
CA THR A 4 -17.46 -23.59 -6.28
C THR A 4 -17.88 -22.21 -6.83
N ARG A 5 -18.77 -22.21 -7.84
CA ARG A 5 -19.30 -20.98 -8.40
C ARG A 5 -19.98 -20.08 -7.36
N GLU A 6 -20.65 -20.68 -6.38
CA GLU A 6 -21.26 -19.94 -5.26
C GLU A 6 -20.22 -19.31 -4.34
N GLN A 7 -19.18 -20.06 -3.97
CA GLN A 7 -18.08 -19.53 -3.16
C GLN A 7 -17.33 -18.40 -3.87
N LEU A 8 -17.14 -18.50 -5.20
CA LEU A 8 -16.54 -17.43 -5.97
C LEU A 8 -17.44 -16.18 -6.02
N GLN A 9 -18.76 -16.36 -6.17
CA GLN A 9 -19.71 -15.25 -6.12
C GLN A 9 -19.74 -14.57 -4.74
N GLU A 10 -19.76 -15.34 -3.64
CA GLU A 10 -19.72 -14.78 -2.29
C GLU A 10 -18.43 -13.97 -2.04
N ARG A 11 -17.29 -14.49 -2.48
CA ARG A 11 -16.02 -13.78 -2.37
C ARG A 11 -15.98 -12.51 -3.23
N LEU A 12 -16.53 -12.55 -4.45
CA LEU A 12 -16.70 -11.37 -5.30
C LEU A 12 -17.63 -10.32 -4.68
N PHE A 13 -18.73 -10.74 -4.05
CA PHE A 13 -19.63 -9.84 -3.32
C PHE A 13 -18.98 -9.22 -2.08
N ALA A 14 -18.18 -10.01 -1.36
CA ALA A 14 -17.42 -9.49 -0.22
C ALA A 14 -16.38 -8.44 -0.66
N LEU A 15 -15.66 -8.70 -1.76
CA LEU A 15 -14.73 -7.78 -2.40
C LEU A 15 -15.43 -6.49 -2.86
N HIS A 16 -16.58 -6.60 -3.51
CA HIS A 16 -17.34 -5.45 -3.97
C HIS A 16 -17.83 -4.58 -2.81
N ARG A 17 -18.34 -5.20 -1.72
CA ARG A 17 -18.71 -4.46 -0.50
C ARG A 17 -17.50 -3.77 0.14
N ALA A 18 -16.38 -4.47 0.27
CA ALA A 18 -15.16 -3.88 0.79
C ALA A 18 -14.73 -2.67 -0.06
N SER A 19 -14.80 -2.75 -1.40
CA SER A 19 -14.46 -1.63 -2.28
C SER A 19 -15.38 -0.42 -2.14
N LEU A 20 -16.67 -0.62 -1.89
CA LEU A 20 -17.63 0.48 -1.67
C LEU A 20 -17.43 1.16 -0.32
N GLU A 21 -17.00 0.42 0.70
CA GLU A 21 -16.67 1.00 2.02
C GLU A 21 -15.33 1.76 2.00
N LEU A 22 -14.45 1.49 1.04
CA LEU A 22 -13.16 2.15 0.87
C LEU A 22 -13.26 3.62 0.39
N VAL A 23 -14.42 4.07 -0.04
CA VAL A 23 -14.62 5.43 -0.64
C VAL A 23 -15.02 6.50 0.39
N LYS A 24 -15.24 6.14 1.65
CA LYS A 24 -15.63 7.10 2.69
C LYS A 24 -14.39 7.59 3.42
N ASP A 25 -14.16 8.89 3.47
CA ASP A 25 -13.23 9.74 4.29
C ASP A 25 -12.25 9.04 5.27
N VAL A 26 -11.59 7.98 4.81
CA VAL A 26 -10.67 7.18 5.61
C VAL A 26 -9.24 7.52 5.17
N SER A 27 -8.35 7.69 6.13
CA SER A 27 -6.93 7.90 5.82
C SER A 27 -6.38 6.75 4.97
N LEU A 28 -5.40 7.02 4.11
CA LEU A 28 -4.75 5.98 3.31
C LEU A 28 -4.30 4.80 4.19
N GLU A 29 -3.77 5.08 5.38
CA GLU A 29 -3.31 4.06 6.33
C GLU A 29 -4.42 3.10 6.73
N THR A 30 -5.57 3.62 7.18
CA THR A 30 -6.73 2.79 7.54
C THR A 30 -7.25 1.98 6.36
N LEU A 31 -7.17 2.55 5.16
CA LEU A 31 -7.56 1.85 3.93
C LEU A 31 -6.62 0.68 3.64
N LEU A 32 -5.31 0.87 3.76
CA LEU A 32 -4.31 -0.17 3.56
C LEU A 32 -4.44 -1.29 4.61
N GLU A 33 -4.74 -0.94 5.87
CA GLU A 33 -5.03 -1.93 6.92
C GLU A 33 -6.24 -2.79 6.57
N ARG A 34 -7.32 -2.17 6.09
CA ARG A 34 -8.52 -2.89 5.64
C ARG A 34 -8.23 -3.83 4.47
N ILE A 35 -7.47 -3.37 3.48
CA ILE A 35 -7.07 -4.20 2.34
C ILE A 35 -6.23 -5.39 2.82
N ALA A 36 -5.25 -5.17 3.70
CA ALA A 36 -4.42 -6.24 4.24
C ALA A 36 -5.23 -7.23 5.07
N SER A 37 -6.18 -6.76 5.89
CA SER A 37 -7.10 -7.59 6.67
C SER A 37 -7.99 -8.44 5.75
N THR A 38 -8.61 -7.81 4.75
CA THR A 38 -9.44 -8.50 3.77
C THR A 38 -8.63 -9.54 2.99
N ALA A 39 -7.40 -9.22 2.60
CA ALA A 39 -6.51 -10.17 1.93
C ALA A 39 -6.22 -11.38 2.82
N CYS A 40 -5.92 -11.15 4.10
CA CYS A 40 -5.67 -12.19 5.09
C CYS A 40 -6.88 -13.13 5.25
N GLU A 41 -8.09 -12.58 5.32
CA GLU A 41 -9.34 -13.32 5.47
C GLU A 41 -9.71 -14.10 4.21
N GLN A 42 -9.65 -13.45 3.04
CA GLN A 42 -10.10 -14.05 1.78
C GLN A 42 -9.18 -15.18 1.29
N ALA A 43 -7.90 -15.12 1.58
CA ALA A 43 -6.94 -16.16 1.26
C ALA A 43 -6.68 -17.14 2.42
N ASP A 44 -7.47 -17.09 3.50
CA ASP A 44 -7.26 -17.90 4.70
C ASP A 44 -5.79 -17.89 5.16
N ALA A 45 -5.15 -16.73 5.13
CA ALA A 45 -3.79 -16.59 5.60
C ALA A 45 -3.75 -16.32 7.10
N ARG A 46 -2.63 -16.62 7.75
CA ARG A 46 -2.39 -16.26 9.14
C ARG A 46 -1.86 -14.85 9.28
N TYR A 47 -1.02 -14.44 8.33
CA TYR A 47 -0.39 -13.14 8.32
C TYR A 47 -0.53 -12.51 6.93
N ALA A 48 -0.76 -11.22 6.92
CA ALA A 48 -0.72 -10.41 5.72
C ALA A 48 0.06 -9.13 5.98
N ALA A 49 0.70 -8.60 4.94
CA ALA A 49 1.29 -7.29 4.99
C ALA A 49 1.15 -6.57 3.65
N LEU A 50 1.11 -5.24 3.72
CA LEU A 50 1.04 -4.36 2.57
C LEU A 50 2.11 -3.28 2.71
N GLY A 51 2.97 -3.18 1.72
CA GLY A 51 3.97 -2.13 1.60
C GLY A 51 3.62 -1.16 0.48
N VAL A 52 3.70 0.13 0.73
CA VAL A 52 3.60 1.19 -0.28
C VAL A 52 4.98 1.78 -0.51
N LEU A 53 5.35 1.89 -1.77
CA LEU A 53 6.64 2.45 -2.18
C LEU A 53 6.50 3.96 -2.45
N ASP A 54 7.56 4.72 -2.26
CA ASP A 54 7.66 6.10 -2.74
C ASP A 54 8.01 6.14 -4.24
N ASP A 55 8.28 7.34 -4.76
CA ASP A 55 8.65 7.51 -6.17
C ASP A 55 10.07 7.04 -6.50
N GLU A 56 10.90 6.83 -5.47
CA GLU A 56 12.25 6.27 -5.58
C GLU A 56 12.27 4.74 -5.45
N GLY A 57 11.09 4.10 -5.25
CA GLY A 57 10.95 2.66 -5.05
C GLY A 57 11.30 2.19 -3.63
N LYS A 58 11.43 3.10 -2.67
CA LYS A 58 11.66 2.76 -1.27
C LYS A 58 10.34 2.58 -0.53
N LEU A 59 10.35 1.78 0.53
CA LEU A 59 9.18 1.56 1.37
C LEU A 59 8.82 2.86 2.12
N LYS A 60 7.69 3.48 1.75
CA LYS A 60 7.14 4.69 2.38
C LYS A 60 6.23 4.35 3.56
N GLN A 61 5.40 3.33 3.40
CA GLN A 61 4.41 2.92 4.39
C GLN A 61 4.32 1.41 4.45
N PHE A 62 4.11 0.87 5.63
CA PHE A 62 4.02 -0.56 5.87
C PHE A 62 2.93 -0.87 6.89
N VAL A 63 2.07 -1.81 6.54
CA VAL A 63 0.98 -2.31 7.37
C VAL A 63 1.11 -3.81 7.50
N SER A 64 0.92 -4.36 8.68
CA SER A 64 0.93 -5.80 8.93
C SER A 64 -0.28 -6.24 9.74
N VAL A 65 -0.83 -7.40 9.39
CA VAL A 65 -2.01 -8.01 10.01
C VAL A 65 -1.67 -9.43 10.47
N GLY A 66 -2.26 -9.85 11.58
CA GLY A 66 -2.09 -11.20 12.14
C GLY A 66 -1.00 -11.30 13.22
N MET A 67 -0.10 -10.33 13.33
CA MET A 67 0.84 -10.21 14.44
C MET A 67 0.28 -9.32 15.53
N THR A 68 0.59 -9.64 16.79
CA THR A 68 0.27 -8.75 17.91
C THR A 68 1.24 -7.57 17.98
N ASP A 69 0.81 -6.45 18.55
CA ASP A 69 1.68 -5.28 18.77
C ASP A 69 2.97 -5.63 19.51
N ALA A 70 2.90 -6.57 20.46
CA ALA A 70 4.08 -7.05 21.20
C ALA A 70 5.05 -7.82 20.31
N GLN A 71 4.58 -8.54 19.29
CA GLN A 71 5.43 -9.23 18.30
C GLN A 71 6.05 -8.21 17.34
N VAL A 72 5.25 -7.28 16.81
CA VAL A 72 5.73 -6.22 15.91
C VAL A 72 6.81 -5.37 16.57
N LYS A 73 6.61 -4.96 17.83
CA LYS A 73 7.61 -4.16 18.59
C LYS A 73 8.92 -4.87 18.87
N LYS A 74 8.94 -6.21 18.84
CA LYS A 74 10.19 -7.01 19.02
C LYS A 74 10.99 -7.15 17.72
N ILE A 75 10.40 -6.87 16.57
CA ILE A 75 11.08 -6.88 15.28
C ILE A 75 11.84 -5.57 15.15
N ALA A 76 13.16 -5.66 14.97
CA ALA A 76 14.08 -4.51 15.08
C ALA A 76 13.83 -3.41 14.04
N HIS A 77 13.30 -3.74 12.88
CA HIS A 77 13.05 -2.80 11.79
C HIS A 77 11.98 -3.30 10.81
N PRO A 78 11.28 -2.41 10.10
CA PRO A 78 10.43 -2.79 8.97
C PRO A 78 11.21 -3.56 7.90
N PRO A 79 10.53 -4.25 6.98
CA PRO A 79 11.18 -4.92 5.86
C PRO A 79 12.07 -3.98 5.06
N VAL A 80 13.29 -4.40 4.78
CA VAL A 80 14.28 -3.60 4.02
C VAL A 80 14.42 -4.03 2.57
N GLY A 81 13.46 -4.82 2.04
CA GLY A 81 13.47 -5.25 0.65
C GLY A 81 14.55 -6.28 0.31
N LEU A 82 14.99 -7.09 1.27
CA LEU A 82 15.92 -8.20 1.03
C LEU A 82 15.17 -9.50 0.77
N GLY A 83 15.85 -10.45 0.13
CA GLY A 83 15.32 -11.79 -0.10
C GLY A 83 14.08 -11.80 -1.00
N LEU A 84 13.04 -12.51 -0.58
CA LEU A 84 11.77 -12.63 -1.31
C LEU A 84 11.04 -11.30 -1.47
N LEU A 85 11.13 -10.42 -0.49
CA LEU A 85 10.50 -9.11 -0.55
C LEU A 85 11.19 -8.21 -1.58
N GLY A 86 12.52 -8.30 -1.71
CA GLY A 86 13.26 -7.62 -2.77
C GLY A 86 12.91 -8.18 -4.16
N GLU A 87 12.77 -9.50 -4.29
CA GLU A 87 12.31 -10.12 -5.53
C GLU A 87 10.92 -9.63 -5.93
N LEU A 88 10.01 -9.53 -4.96
CA LEU A 88 8.65 -9.05 -5.20
C LEU A 88 8.63 -7.56 -5.59
N MET A 89 9.60 -6.76 -5.13
CA MET A 89 9.72 -5.36 -5.54
C MET A 89 10.03 -5.20 -7.03
N ASP A 90 10.75 -6.16 -7.61
CA ASP A 90 11.09 -6.18 -9.04
C ASP A 90 10.11 -7.03 -9.86
N ALA A 91 9.21 -7.77 -9.20
CA ALA A 91 8.32 -8.70 -9.86
C ALA A 91 7.22 -7.99 -10.66
N LYS A 92 6.97 -8.48 -11.88
CA LYS A 92 5.82 -8.06 -12.69
C LYS A 92 4.57 -8.92 -12.45
N TYR A 93 4.76 -10.10 -11.91
CA TYR A 93 3.74 -11.13 -11.70
C TYR A 93 3.72 -11.59 -10.24
N PRO A 94 2.63 -12.17 -9.77
CA PRO A 94 2.57 -12.79 -8.46
C PRO A 94 3.64 -13.87 -8.27
N LEU A 95 4.02 -14.07 -7.02
CA LEU A 95 5.00 -15.05 -6.59
C LEU A 95 4.36 -15.96 -5.53
N ARG A 96 4.15 -17.23 -5.87
CA ARG A 96 3.70 -18.27 -4.94
C ARG A 96 4.85 -19.18 -4.59
N ILE A 97 5.10 -19.38 -3.30
CA ILE A 97 6.21 -20.18 -2.79
C ILE A 97 5.65 -21.13 -1.72
N PRO A 98 5.66 -22.44 -1.95
CA PRO A 98 5.19 -23.42 -0.98
C PRO A 98 6.01 -23.40 0.32
N VAL A 99 7.36 -23.31 0.19
CA VAL A 99 8.28 -23.36 1.33
C VAL A 99 9.34 -22.26 1.19
N ILE A 100 9.16 -21.20 1.99
CA ILE A 100 10.05 -20.01 1.98
C ILE A 100 11.53 -20.39 2.16
N SER A 101 11.84 -21.32 3.06
CA SER A 101 13.22 -21.71 3.38
C SER A 101 13.93 -22.44 2.23
N GLU A 102 13.20 -22.98 1.28
CA GLU A 102 13.74 -23.69 0.11
C GLU A 102 13.94 -22.77 -1.10
N HIS A 103 13.42 -21.54 -1.04
CA HIS A 103 13.57 -20.61 -2.15
C HIS A 103 14.99 -20.04 -2.24
N PRO A 104 15.62 -20.00 -3.44
CA PRO A 104 17.02 -19.57 -3.61
C PRO A 104 17.33 -18.17 -3.07
N ARG A 105 16.35 -17.27 -3.06
CA ARG A 105 16.48 -15.91 -2.53
C ARG A 105 16.04 -15.77 -1.08
N SER A 106 15.75 -16.87 -0.38
CA SER A 106 15.41 -16.80 1.04
C SER A 106 16.63 -16.39 1.87
N VAL A 107 16.47 -15.32 2.62
CA VAL A 107 17.50 -14.82 3.57
C VAL A 107 17.14 -15.11 5.03
N GLY A 108 16.05 -15.89 5.26
CA GLY A 108 15.51 -16.16 6.59
C GLY A 108 14.71 -15.00 7.16
N PHE A 109 14.50 -15.05 8.46
CA PHE A 109 13.69 -14.06 9.19
C PHE A 109 14.56 -13.35 10.25
N PRO A 110 14.29 -12.07 10.53
CA PRO A 110 14.99 -11.37 11.61
C PRO A 110 14.66 -11.99 12.97
N ALA A 111 15.47 -11.64 13.98
CA ALA A 111 15.24 -12.11 15.34
C ALA A 111 13.83 -11.76 15.82
N HIS A 112 13.20 -12.69 16.53
CA HIS A 112 11.83 -12.58 17.06
C HIS A 112 10.71 -12.54 16.03
N HIS A 113 11.01 -12.61 14.74
CA HIS A 113 9.98 -12.78 13.71
C HIS A 113 9.39 -14.20 13.76
N PRO A 114 8.08 -14.38 13.66
CA PRO A 114 7.49 -15.71 13.54
C PRO A 114 8.06 -16.42 12.30
N LYS A 115 8.32 -17.73 12.43
CA LYS A 115 8.68 -18.56 11.27
C LYS A 115 7.44 -18.70 10.39
N MET A 116 7.66 -18.55 9.10
CA MET A 116 6.61 -18.65 8.08
C MET A 116 7.06 -19.65 7.01
N VAL A 117 6.13 -20.45 6.50
CA VAL A 117 6.42 -21.53 5.55
C VAL A 117 5.93 -21.17 4.16
N SER A 118 4.62 -21.00 3.98
CA SER A 118 4.05 -20.65 2.68
C SER A 118 3.98 -19.14 2.44
N PHE A 119 4.11 -18.73 1.18
CA PHE A 119 4.14 -17.33 0.78
C PHE A 119 3.33 -17.10 -0.50
N LEU A 120 2.58 -16.02 -0.53
CA LEU A 120 1.96 -15.46 -1.71
C LEU A 120 2.25 -13.96 -1.74
N GLY A 121 3.01 -13.50 -2.72
CA GLY A 121 3.29 -12.10 -2.95
C GLY A 121 2.66 -11.59 -4.24
N VAL A 122 2.00 -10.46 -4.19
CA VAL A 122 1.34 -9.83 -5.34
C VAL A 122 1.77 -8.38 -5.45
N PRO A 123 2.36 -7.95 -6.57
CA PRO A 123 2.73 -6.56 -6.77
C PRO A 123 1.50 -5.68 -6.96
N ILE A 124 1.49 -4.50 -6.35
CA ILE A 124 0.48 -3.46 -6.55
C ILE A 124 0.99 -2.54 -7.65
N ARG A 125 0.33 -2.52 -8.81
CA ARG A 125 0.80 -1.77 -9.98
C ARG A 125 -0.28 -0.86 -10.56
N SER A 126 0.18 0.26 -11.14
CA SER A 126 -0.64 1.13 -12.00
C SER A 126 0.12 1.32 -13.32
N GLY A 127 -0.33 0.66 -14.37
CA GLY A 127 0.43 0.53 -15.61
C GLY A 127 1.80 -0.12 -15.36
N ASP A 128 2.87 0.51 -15.84
CA ASP A 128 4.24 0.01 -15.65
C ASP A 128 4.85 0.36 -14.29
N LYS A 129 4.20 1.26 -13.53
CA LYS A 129 4.72 1.69 -12.23
C LYS A 129 4.27 0.75 -11.13
N GLN A 130 5.22 0.25 -10.33
CA GLN A 130 4.92 -0.44 -9.09
C GLN A 130 4.70 0.58 -7.97
N LEU A 131 3.55 0.47 -7.30
CA LEU A 131 3.14 1.35 -6.21
C LEU A 131 3.37 0.73 -4.84
N GLY A 132 3.48 -0.59 -4.79
CA GLY A 132 3.62 -1.34 -3.57
C GLY A 132 3.50 -2.84 -3.80
N GLN A 133 3.22 -3.56 -2.72
CA GLN A 133 3.08 -5.01 -2.74
C GLN A 133 2.19 -5.50 -1.59
N ILE A 134 1.42 -6.54 -1.83
CA ILE A 134 0.71 -7.32 -0.81
C ILE A 134 1.41 -8.66 -0.71
N TYR A 135 1.65 -9.15 0.49
CA TYR A 135 2.12 -10.50 0.70
C TYR A 135 1.45 -11.16 1.89
N LEU A 136 1.20 -12.44 1.74
CA LEU A 136 0.55 -13.29 2.72
C LEU A 136 1.46 -14.47 3.04
N THR A 137 1.34 -14.95 4.26
CA THR A 137 2.09 -16.13 4.71
C THR A 137 1.23 -17.00 5.61
N GLU A 138 1.61 -18.28 5.70
CA GLU A 138 0.93 -19.27 6.54
C GLU A 138 -0.52 -19.49 6.10
N LYS A 139 -0.71 -20.11 4.94
CA LYS A 139 -2.03 -20.59 4.48
C LYS A 139 -2.64 -21.50 5.53
N LYS A 140 -3.88 -21.22 5.96
CA LYS A 140 -4.64 -22.06 6.88
C LYS A 140 -5.37 -23.16 6.09
N GLY A 141 -5.40 -24.37 6.63
CA GLY A 141 -6.14 -25.48 6.03
C GLY A 141 -5.50 -26.11 4.79
N ALA A 142 -4.37 -25.58 4.30
CA ALA A 142 -3.58 -26.15 3.21
C ALA A 142 -2.08 -25.88 3.43
N SER A 143 -1.22 -26.60 2.71
CA SER A 143 0.23 -26.45 2.80
C SER A 143 0.76 -25.22 2.07
N GLU A 144 0.02 -24.72 1.08
CA GLU A 144 0.41 -23.62 0.21
C GLU A 144 -0.81 -22.83 -0.31
N PHE A 145 -0.57 -21.65 -0.82
CA PHE A 145 -1.57 -20.85 -1.54
C PHE A 145 -1.79 -21.41 -2.94
N ASP A 146 -3.02 -21.37 -3.42
CA ASP A 146 -3.38 -21.87 -4.75
C ASP A 146 -3.65 -20.73 -5.77
N ALA A 147 -4.10 -21.08 -6.97
CA ALA A 147 -4.37 -20.12 -8.04
C ALA A 147 -5.60 -19.25 -7.75
N ASP A 148 -6.56 -19.75 -6.98
CA ASP A 148 -7.76 -19.00 -6.60
C ASP A 148 -7.39 -17.93 -5.56
N ASP A 149 -6.52 -18.26 -4.61
CA ASP A 149 -5.94 -17.30 -3.67
C ASP A 149 -5.21 -16.18 -4.42
N GLU A 150 -4.34 -16.56 -5.37
CA GLU A 150 -3.59 -15.59 -6.18
C GLU A 150 -4.52 -14.64 -6.93
N MET A 151 -5.57 -15.16 -7.58
CA MET A 151 -6.54 -14.35 -8.32
C MET A 151 -7.24 -13.34 -7.40
N ILE A 152 -7.68 -13.76 -6.21
CA ILE A 152 -8.34 -12.90 -5.23
C ILE A 152 -7.40 -11.78 -4.79
N ILE A 153 -6.15 -12.09 -4.49
CA ILE A 153 -5.19 -11.08 -4.04
C ILE A 153 -4.78 -10.14 -5.17
N GLN A 154 -4.71 -10.60 -6.43
CA GLN A 154 -4.53 -9.71 -7.60
C GLN A 154 -5.67 -8.70 -7.74
N MET A 155 -6.91 -9.12 -7.49
CA MET A 155 -8.05 -8.20 -7.49
C MET A 155 -7.92 -7.15 -6.38
N LEU A 156 -7.56 -7.55 -5.16
CA LEU A 156 -7.30 -6.62 -4.05
C LEU A 156 -6.13 -5.68 -4.34
N ALA A 157 -5.07 -6.16 -4.98
CA ALA A 157 -3.94 -5.34 -5.40
C ALA A 157 -4.36 -4.25 -6.41
N THR A 158 -5.32 -4.55 -7.30
CA THR A 158 -5.88 -3.56 -8.23
C THR A 158 -6.66 -2.46 -7.50
N TYR A 159 -7.46 -2.82 -6.48
CA TYR A 159 -8.12 -1.84 -5.63
C TYR A 159 -7.12 -0.99 -4.83
N ALA A 160 -6.10 -1.64 -4.26
CA ALA A 160 -5.03 -0.93 -3.55
C ALA A 160 -4.31 0.07 -4.47
N ALA A 161 -4.02 -0.31 -5.72
CA ALA A 161 -3.39 0.57 -6.71
C ALA A 161 -4.22 1.83 -6.96
N THR A 162 -5.54 1.67 -7.11
CA THR A 162 -6.47 2.80 -7.29
C THR A 162 -6.49 3.70 -6.06
N ALA A 163 -6.56 3.12 -4.87
CA ALA A 163 -6.60 3.85 -3.61
C ALA A 163 -5.30 4.66 -3.37
N ILE A 164 -4.15 4.03 -3.57
CA ILE A 164 -2.84 4.68 -3.44
C ILE A 164 -2.69 5.83 -4.46
N THR A 165 -3.13 5.60 -5.70
CA THR A 165 -3.07 6.63 -6.75
C THR A 165 -3.95 7.82 -6.39
N ASN A 166 -5.19 7.59 -5.96
CA ASN A 166 -6.12 8.64 -5.55
C ASN A 166 -5.59 9.44 -4.35
N ALA A 167 -5.05 8.76 -3.35
CA ALA A 167 -4.46 9.43 -2.18
C ALA A 167 -3.28 10.33 -2.58
N ARG A 168 -2.38 9.86 -3.46
CA ARG A 168 -1.26 10.66 -3.98
C ARG A 168 -1.74 11.88 -4.76
N LEU A 169 -2.73 11.71 -5.63
CA LEU A 169 -3.31 12.83 -6.38
C LEU A 169 -3.93 13.87 -5.44
N TYR A 170 -4.61 13.43 -4.40
CA TYR A 170 -5.19 14.33 -3.40
C TYR A 170 -4.12 15.09 -2.62
N GLU A 171 -3.05 14.41 -2.17
CA GLU A 171 -1.90 15.06 -1.52
C GLU A 171 -1.27 16.11 -2.44
N GLN A 172 -1.02 15.78 -3.71
CA GLN A 172 -0.46 16.71 -4.68
C GLN A 172 -1.36 17.93 -4.95
N MET A 173 -2.67 17.72 -5.05
CA MET A 173 -3.63 18.82 -5.20
C MET A 173 -3.58 19.75 -4.00
N LYS A 174 -3.58 19.20 -2.78
CA LYS A 174 -3.51 19.97 -1.54
C LYS A 174 -2.22 20.80 -1.44
N GLU A 175 -1.10 20.21 -1.79
CA GLU A 175 0.19 20.91 -1.80
C GLU A 175 0.20 22.06 -2.81
N ARG A 176 -0.33 21.85 -4.02
CA ARG A 176 -0.46 22.89 -5.05
C ARG A 176 -1.37 24.03 -4.60
N ASP A 177 -2.48 23.71 -3.98
CA ASP A 177 -3.44 24.71 -3.48
C ASP A 177 -2.82 25.58 -2.40
N LEU A 178 -2.09 24.99 -1.45
CA LEU A 178 -1.33 25.69 -0.44
C LEU A 178 -0.24 26.60 -1.06
N ALA A 179 0.47 26.11 -2.08
CA ALA A 179 1.50 26.87 -2.77
C ALA A 179 0.91 28.09 -3.53
N LEU A 180 -0.24 27.87 -4.20
CA LEU A 180 -0.97 28.96 -4.87
C LEU A 180 -1.48 30.00 -3.89
N THR A 181 -2.03 29.59 -2.77
CA THR A 181 -2.51 30.49 -1.71
C THR A 181 -1.37 31.35 -1.16
N ARG A 182 -0.20 30.75 -0.85
CA ARG A 182 0.99 31.50 -0.42
C ARG A 182 1.42 32.53 -1.47
N ARG A 183 1.52 32.11 -2.75
CA ARG A 183 1.91 33.00 -3.84
C ARG A 183 0.95 34.17 -4.01
N ASN A 184 -0.36 33.96 -3.85
CA ASN A 184 -1.36 35.02 -3.93
C ASN A 184 -1.22 36.01 -2.78
N VAL A 185 -0.93 35.55 -1.56
CA VAL A 185 -0.65 36.43 -0.41
C VAL A 185 0.61 37.25 -0.66
N ASP A 186 1.70 36.64 -1.12
CA ASP A 186 2.96 37.34 -1.41
C ASP A 186 2.77 38.39 -2.50
N MET A 187 2.03 38.07 -3.57
CA MET A 187 1.70 39.03 -4.64
C MET A 187 0.84 40.20 -4.12
N GLY A 188 -0.11 39.91 -3.23
CA GLY A 188 -0.93 40.94 -2.59
C GLY A 188 -0.09 41.93 -1.76
N LEU A 189 0.87 41.41 -1.00
CA LEU A 189 1.80 42.24 -0.22
C LEU A 189 2.69 43.09 -1.13
N LEU A 190 3.25 42.50 -2.18
CA LEU A 190 4.10 43.25 -3.15
C LEU A 190 3.31 44.37 -3.87
N ASN A 191 2.07 44.09 -4.29
CA ASN A 191 1.21 45.09 -4.89
C ASN A 191 0.85 46.22 -3.92
N GLY A 192 0.61 45.90 -2.64
CA GLY A 192 0.36 46.87 -1.59
C GLY A 192 1.57 47.80 -1.37
N ILE A 193 2.77 47.22 -1.31
CA ILE A 193 4.02 48.00 -1.16
C ILE A 193 4.24 48.90 -2.39
N ALA A 194 4.08 48.36 -3.61
CA ALA A 194 4.24 49.11 -4.85
C ALA A 194 3.26 50.29 -4.92
N SER A 195 2.00 50.09 -4.58
CA SER A 195 0.98 51.14 -4.53
C SER A 195 1.33 52.25 -3.52
N THR A 196 1.83 51.86 -2.34
CA THR A 196 2.22 52.82 -1.29
C THR A 196 3.43 53.67 -1.75
N LEU A 197 4.42 53.05 -2.40
CA LEU A 197 5.58 53.74 -2.95
C LEU A 197 5.20 54.71 -4.08
N THR A 198 4.28 54.29 -4.95
CA THR A 198 3.82 55.16 -6.05
C THR A 198 3.07 56.39 -5.52
N SER A 199 2.18 56.18 -4.52
CA SER A 199 1.42 57.26 -3.92
C SER A 199 2.29 58.23 -3.09
N SER A 200 3.42 57.78 -2.52
CA SER A 200 4.35 58.65 -1.81
C SER A 200 5.22 59.50 -2.75
N LEU A 201 5.52 58.97 -3.95
CA LEU A 201 6.27 59.70 -4.97
C LEU A 201 5.45 60.83 -5.66
N GLU A 202 4.12 60.67 -5.76
CA GLU A 202 3.23 61.69 -6.32
C GLU A 202 2.92 62.84 -5.35
N LEU A 203 3.27 62.72 -4.07
CA LEU A 203 3.07 63.78 -3.06
C LEU A 203 4.26 64.72 -2.90
N ASP A 204 5.40 64.43 -3.53
CA ASP A 204 6.63 65.23 -3.48
C ASP A 204 6.83 66.09 -4.74
N GLU A 205 5.85 66.20 -5.66
CA GLU A 205 5.77 67.20 -6.75
C GLU A 205 4.78 68.33 -6.41
#